data_e03d4676dcab671a77be9682b06436ff
#
_entry.id   e03d4676dcab671a77be9682b06436ff
#
_cell.length_a   1.000
_cell.length_b   1.000
_cell.length_c   1.000
_cell.angle_alpha   90.00
_cell.angle_beta   90.00
_cell.angle_gamma   90.00
#
_symmetry.space_group_name_H-M   'P 1'
#
loop_
_entity.id
_entity.type
_entity.pdbx_description
1 polymer ?
#
loop_
_entity_poly.entity_id
_entity_poly.type
_entity_poly.pdbx_seq_one_letter_code
_entity_poly.pdbx_strand_id
1 'polypeptide(L)'
;MTYVLHYAPDNASLIVRLVLEEMQLPYRTVLVNRAARAQDSAAYRAINPAGLIPALETPDGTMFETAAILLWLADGHGRMAPAPDAPERADFLKHLFFTSNTLHTQMRMTFYPDQYVGDDAAAQRRLRTTLQGHGAQGMTLPKALGLLDDWYGGDPTGEITVLDLYVACLLRWCAIYPRGRSGWFNLHDYPALSARAARLETHHAVQAAQTAEGLGPTPFTDPRHPTPPEGSAN
;
A
#
# COMPACT_ATOMS: atom_id res chain seq x y z
N MET A 1 10.08 -22.72 6.68
CA MET A 1 9.21 -22.11 7.72
C MET A 1 8.11 -21.33 7.02
N THR A 2 6.95 -21.22 7.65
CA THR A 2 5.79 -20.52 7.07
C THR A 2 5.68 -19.13 7.69
N TYR A 3 5.62 -18.07 6.89
CA TYR A 3 5.38 -16.70 7.35
C TYR A 3 3.99 -16.56 7.98
N VAL A 4 3.81 -15.59 8.89
CA VAL A 4 2.49 -15.25 9.44
C VAL A 4 2.21 -13.78 9.19
N LEU A 5 1.25 -13.51 8.31
CA LEU A 5 0.82 -12.15 8.00
C LEU A 5 -0.36 -11.74 8.91
N HIS A 6 -0.12 -10.79 9.80
CA HIS A 6 -1.18 -10.11 10.54
C HIS A 6 -1.80 -9.05 9.63
N TYR A 7 -3.09 -9.21 9.32
CA TYR A 7 -3.73 -8.45 8.26
C TYR A 7 -5.10 -7.90 8.65
N ALA A 8 -5.55 -6.93 7.91
CA ALA A 8 -6.96 -6.59 7.76
C ALA A 8 -7.26 -6.41 6.26
N PRO A 9 -8.49 -6.75 5.80
CA PRO A 9 -8.84 -6.60 4.39
C PRO A 9 -8.63 -5.18 3.87
N ASP A 10 -8.15 -5.06 2.62
CA ASP A 10 -7.92 -3.80 1.92
C ASP A 10 -7.13 -2.77 2.77
N ASN A 11 -6.15 -3.24 3.48
CA ASN A 11 -5.26 -2.45 4.33
C ASN A 11 -3.80 -2.60 3.83
N ALA A 12 -2.84 -1.92 4.46
CA ALA A 12 -1.43 -2.00 4.05
C ALA A 12 -0.85 -3.43 4.07
N SER A 13 -1.49 -4.36 4.77
CA SER A 13 -1.20 -5.79 4.68
C SER A 13 -1.49 -6.41 3.31
N LEU A 14 -2.39 -5.84 2.50
CA LEU A 14 -2.64 -6.27 1.13
C LEU A 14 -1.35 -6.21 0.28
N ILE A 15 -0.54 -5.17 0.48
CA ILE A 15 0.73 -5.02 -0.23
C ILE A 15 1.67 -6.20 0.07
N VAL A 16 1.78 -6.56 1.35
CA VAL A 16 2.61 -7.70 1.78
C VAL A 16 2.04 -9.02 1.27
N ARG A 17 0.72 -9.20 1.33
CA ARG A 17 0.05 -10.38 0.74
C ARG A 17 0.40 -10.54 -0.74
N LEU A 18 0.27 -9.49 -1.53
CA LEU A 18 0.58 -9.51 -2.96
C LEU A 18 2.03 -9.93 -3.22
N VAL A 19 2.98 -9.46 -2.44
CA VAL A 19 4.39 -9.85 -2.57
C VAL A 19 4.59 -11.31 -2.19
N LEU A 20 3.98 -11.80 -1.11
CA LEU A 20 4.05 -13.21 -0.71
C LEU A 20 3.46 -14.14 -1.78
N GLU A 21 2.31 -13.75 -2.36
CA GLU A 21 1.66 -14.48 -3.46
C GLU A 21 2.53 -14.45 -4.74
N GLU A 22 3.06 -13.29 -5.15
CA GLU A 22 3.89 -13.17 -6.35
C GLU A 22 5.20 -13.95 -6.21
N MET A 23 5.75 -13.98 -5.02
CA MET A 23 6.91 -14.81 -4.69
C MET A 23 6.55 -16.29 -4.47
N GLN A 24 5.27 -16.66 -4.42
CA GLN A 24 4.79 -18.01 -4.12
C GLN A 24 5.39 -18.55 -2.79
N LEU A 25 5.47 -17.67 -1.80
CA LEU A 25 6.01 -18.03 -0.48
C LEU A 25 4.90 -18.63 0.40
N PRO A 26 5.18 -19.70 1.15
CA PRO A 26 4.19 -20.28 2.05
C PRO A 26 3.94 -19.34 3.24
N TYR A 27 2.70 -18.94 3.43
CA TYR A 27 2.27 -18.11 4.55
C TYR A 27 0.89 -18.49 5.05
N ARG A 28 0.57 -18.06 6.25
CA ARG A 28 -0.80 -18.05 6.81
C ARG A 28 -1.16 -16.65 7.25
N THR A 29 -2.44 -16.37 7.38
CA THR A 29 -2.94 -15.08 7.83
C THR A 29 -3.51 -15.15 9.23
N VAL A 30 -3.42 -14.03 9.96
CA VAL A 30 -4.09 -13.80 11.24
C VAL A 30 -4.85 -12.48 11.11
N LEU A 31 -6.19 -12.57 11.19
CA LEU A 31 -7.04 -11.39 11.10
C LEU A 31 -6.88 -10.48 12.33
N VAL A 32 -6.57 -9.22 12.09
CA VAL A 32 -6.62 -8.15 13.08
C VAL A 32 -7.97 -7.45 12.93
N ASN A 33 -8.92 -7.76 13.81
CA ASN A 33 -10.28 -7.23 13.72
C ASN A 33 -10.32 -5.73 14.04
N ARG A 34 -10.32 -4.90 12.98
CA ARG A 34 -10.34 -3.43 13.11
C ARG A 34 -11.64 -2.89 13.70
N ALA A 35 -12.79 -3.53 13.39
CA ALA A 35 -14.07 -3.13 13.98
C ALA A 35 -14.07 -3.27 15.51
N ALA A 36 -13.33 -4.26 16.03
CA ALA A 36 -13.11 -4.43 17.48
C ALA A 36 -11.86 -3.66 17.98
N ARG A 37 -11.20 -2.87 17.16
CA ARG A 37 -9.94 -2.17 17.48
C ARG A 37 -8.85 -3.11 18.00
N ALA A 38 -8.78 -4.32 17.47
CA ALA A 38 -7.81 -5.34 17.93
C ALA A 38 -6.35 -4.87 17.79
N GLN A 39 -6.05 -3.96 16.87
CA GLN A 39 -4.72 -3.35 16.72
C GLN A 39 -4.28 -2.53 17.95
N ASP A 40 -5.22 -2.10 18.80
CA ASP A 40 -4.94 -1.35 20.02
C ASP A 40 -4.76 -2.25 21.25
N SER A 41 -5.03 -3.55 21.11
CA SER A 41 -4.92 -4.50 22.21
C SER A 41 -3.46 -4.71 22.65
N ALA A 42 -3.27 -5.03 23.94
CA ALA A 42 -1.95 -5.38 24.46
C ALA A 42 -1.33 -6.58 23.73
N ALA A 43 -2.16 -7.55 23.33
CA ALA A 43 -1.72 -8.72 22.58
C ALA A 43 -1.13 -8.34 21.20
N TYR A 44 -1.83 -7.47 20.45
CA TYR A 44 -1.31 -7.05 19.15
C TYR A 44 -0.12 -6.09 19.29
N ARG A 45 -0.12 -5.20 20.28
CA ARG A 45 1.01 -4.30 20.55
C ARG A 45 2.28 -5.02 21.01
N ALA A 46 2.19 -6.24 21.48
CA ALA A 46 3.35 -7.10 21.69
C ALA A 46 3.94 -7.61 20.38
N ILE A 47 3.16 -7.68 19.30
CA ILE A 47 3.57 -8.06 17.95
C ILE A 47 4.08 -6.84 17.18
N ASN A 48 3.29 -5.75 17.17
CA ASN A 48 3.66 -4.47 16.59
C ASN A 48 3.39 -3.33 17.59
N PRO A 49 4.43 -2.80 18.24
CA PRO A 49 4.28 -1.74 19.26
C PRO A 49 3.61 -0.47 18.75
N ALA A 50 3.70 -0.20 17.44
CA ALA A 50 3.04 0.94 16.81
C ALA A 50 1.52 0.78 16.73
N GLY A 51 0.96 -0.45 16.92
CA GLY A 51 -0.46 -0.71 16.77
C GLY A 51 -0.95 -0.53 15.33
N LEU A 52 -0.10 -0.75 14.36
CA LEU A 52 -0.40 -0.60 12.93
C LEU A 52 -0.37 -1.97 12.22
N ILE A 53 -1.05 -2.05 11.08
CA ILE A 53 -1.08 -3.20 10.19
C ILE A 53 -0.33 -2.79 8.91
N PRO A 54 0.55 -3.67 8.37
CA PRO A 54 0.81 -5.06 8.72
C PRO A 54 1.82 -5.28 9.85
N ALA A 55 1.86 -6.53 10.32
CA ALA A 55 3.04 -7.16 10.91
C ALA A 55 3.27 -8.51 10.23
N LEU A 56 4.52 -8.89 10.04
CA LEU A 56 4.93 -10.17 9.45
C LEU A 56 5.82 -10.92 10.44
N GLU A 57 5.37 -12.09 10.91
CA GLU A 57 6.24 -12.99 11.65
C GLU A 57 7.15 -13.74 10.65
N THR A 58 8.44 -13.73 10.92
CA THR A 58 9.50 -14.35 10.12
C THR A 58 10.29 -15.33 10.99
N PRO A 59 11.17 -16.16 10.40
CA PRO A 59 12.07 -17.00 11.19
C PRO A 59 12.96 -16.22 12.18
N ASP A 60 13.26 -14.96 11.84
CA ASP A 60 14.19 -14.10 12.60
C ASP A 60 13.48 -13.17 13.59
N GLY A 61 12.15 -13.26 13.67
CA GLY A 61 11.32 -12.41 14.54
C GLY A 61 10.21 -11.71 13.78
N THR A 62 9.51 -10.81 14.46
CA THR A 62 8.40 -10.06 13.86
C THR A 62 8.89 -8.75 13.25
N MET A 63 8.46 -8.49 12.03
CA MET A 63 8.71 -7.24 11.31
C MET A 63 7.43 -6.42 11.18
N PHE A 64 7.57 -5.10 11.23
CA PHE A 64 6.55 -4.12 10.84
C PHE A 64 7.21 -3.05 9.95
N GLU A 65 6.47 -2.04 9.50
CA GLU A 65 6.80 -1.12 8.39
C GLU A 65 6.72 -1.80 7.03
N THR A 66 5.69 -1.44 6.27
CA THR A 66 5.42 -2.07 4.96
C THR A 66 6.66 -2.08 4.06
N ALA A 67 7.31 -0.93 3.85
CA ALA A 67 8.48 -0.85 2.97
C ALA A 67 9.67 -1.70 3.46
N ALA A 68 9.86 -1.80 4.78
CA ALA A 68 10.91 -2.63 5.36
C ALA A 68 10.64 -4.12 5.14
N ILE A 69 9.39 -4.56 5.32
CA ILE A 69 8.95 -5.94 5.04
C ILE A 69 9.19 -6.28 3.56
N LEU A 70 8.77 -5.38 2.65
CA LEU A 70 8.92 -5.59 1.21
C LEU A 70 10.39 -5.72 0.80
N LEU A 71 11.22 -4.81 1.28
CA LEU A 71 12.65 -4.81 0.98
C LEU A 71 13.34 -6.06 1.53
N TRP A 72 13.03 -6.43 2.76
CA TRP A 72 13.60 -7.63 3.41
C TRP A 72 13.20 -8.91 2.66
N LEU A 73 11.93 -9.03 2.23
CA LEU A 73 11.48 -10.17 1.42
C LEU A 73 12.21 -10.20 0.07
N ALA A 74 12.32 -9.06 -0.61
CA ALA A 74 12.98 -8.98 -1.91
C ALA A 74 14.45 -9.36 -1.83
N ASP A 75 15.18 -8.82 -0.85
CA ASP A 75 16.61 -9.10 -0.64
C ASP A 75 16.84 -10.54 -0.18
N GLY A 76 16.03 -11.03 0.74
CA GLY A 76 16.14 -12.39 1.27
C GLY A 76 15.86 -13.49 0.22
N HIS A 77 15.03 -13.19 -0.79
CA HIS A 77 14.68 -14.12 -1.86
C HIS A 77 15.35 -13.78 -3.20
N GLY A 78 16.14 -12.70 -3.29
CA GLY A 78 16.90 -12.31 -4.47
C GLY A 78 16.04 -12.00 -5.71
N ARG A 79 14.81 -11.44 -5.51
CA ARG A 79 13.87 -11.12 -6.61
C ARG A 79 12.88 -10.02 -6.24
N MET A 80 12.22 -9.46 -7.25
CA MET A 80 11.27 -8.35 -7.12
C MET A 80 11.88 -7.03 -6.60
N ALA A 81 13.21 -6.92 -6.64
CA ALA A 81 13.97 -5.68 -6.48
C ALA A 81 15.32 -5.85 -7.18
N PRO A 82 15.96 -4.77 -7.64
CA PRO A 82 17.35 -4.83 -8.09
C PRO A 82 18.26 -5.37 -6.96
N ALA A 83 19.24 -6.18 -7.32
CA ALA A 83 20.21 -6.70 -6.36
C ALA A 83 20.91 -5.55 -5.60
N PRO A 84 21.40 -5.77 -4.37
CA PRO A 84 22.02 -4.72 -3.56
C PRO A 84 23.21 -4.00 -4.22
N ASP A 85 23.92 -4.68 -5.12
CA ASP A 85 25.06 -4.18 -5.89
C ASP A 85 24.70 -3.77 -7.33
N ALA A 86 23.44 -3.90 -7.74
CA ALA A 86 22.99 -3.49 -9.08
C ALA A 86 22.98 -1.97 -9.24
N PRO A 87 23.31 -1.44 -10.43
CA PRO A 87 23.30 0.00 -10.71
C PRO A 87 21.92 0.66 -10.44
N GLU A 88 20.84 -0.06 -10.68
CA GLU A 88 19.45 0.40 -10.52
C GLU A 88 19.00 0.47 -9.05
N ARG A 89 19.78 -0.10 -8.14
CA ARG A 89 19.42 -0.23 -6.72
C ARG A 89 19.15 1.11 -6.06
N ALA A 90 20.00 2.09 -6.29
CA ALA A 90 19.86 3.42 -5.69
C ALA A 90 18.57 4.11 -6.13
N ASP A 91 18.22 3.98 -7.42
CA ASP A 91 17.02 4.55 -7.98
C ASP A 91 15.77 3.85 -7.44
N PHE A 92 15.76 2.54 -7.38
CA PHE A 92 14.69 1.74 -6.75
C PHE A 92 14.47 2.14 -5.28
N LEU A 93 15.53 2.23 -4.47
CA LEU A 93 15.43 2.62 -3.06
C LEU A 93 14.85 4.03 -2.90
N LYS A 94 15.30 4.98 -3.73
CA LYS A 94 14.77 6.35 -3.76
C LYS A 94 13.25 6.34 -3.91
N HIS A 95 12.71 5.57 -4.87
CA HIS A 95 11.29 5.52 -5.15
C HIS A 95 10.51 4.69 -4.11
N LEU A 96 11.10 3.62 -3.57
CA LEU A 96 10.49 2.85 -2.48
C LEU A 96 10.28 3.72 -1.24
N PHE A 97 11.33 4.45 -0.83
CA PHE A 97 11.24 5.33 0.34
C PHE A 97 10.40 6.59 0.06
N PHE A 98 10.41 7.12 -1.15
CA PHE A 98 9.51 8.19 -1.55
C PHE A 98 8.04 7.74 -1.45
N THR A 99 7.73 6.54 -1.94
CA THR A 99 6.39 5.96 -1.85
C THR A 99 5.96 5.77 -0.40
N SER A 100 6.81 5.21 0.45
CA SER A 100 6.51 4.98 1.85
C SER A 100 6.39 6.28 2.65
N ASN A 101 7.42 7.14 2.58
CA ASN A 101 7.54 8.29 3.48
C ASN A 101 6.75 9.52 3.00
N THR A 102 6.52 9.64 1.70
CA THR A 102 5.82 10.79 1.12
C THR A 102 4.41 10.43 0.72
N LEU A 103 4.23 9.54 -0.25
CA LEU A 103 2.90 9.26 -0.81
C LEU A 103 2.00 8.56 0.23
N HIS A 104 2.43 7.42 0.79
CA HIS A 104 1.61 6.66 1.74
C HIS A 104 1.34 7.45 3.02
N THR A 105 2.33 8.19 3.52
CA THR A 105 2.15 9.06 4.70
C THR A 105 1.10 10.14 4.45
N GLN A 106 1.14 10.82 3.31
CA GLN A 106 0.12 11.82 2.96
C GLN A 106 -1.27 11.20 2.78
N MET A 107 -1.37 10.00 2.21
CA MET A 107 -2.63 9.27 2.12
C MET A 107 -3.18 8.95 3.52
N ARG A 108 -2.33 8.48 4.43
CA ARG A 108 -2.72 8.22 5.82
C ARG A 108 -3.26 9.48 6.51
N MET A 109 -2.62 10.63 6.30
CA MET A 109 -3.11 11.92 6.80
C MET A 109 -4.48 12.30 6.21
N THR A 110 -4.70 11.93 4.95
CA THR A 110 -6.00 12.15 4.28
C THR A 110 -7.09 11.21 4.83
N PHE A 111 -6.74 9.97 5.15
CA PHE A 111 -7.70 8.97 5.67
C PHE A 111 -8.05 9.20 7.14
N TYR A 112 -7.07 9.54 7.96
CA TYR A 112 -7.17 9.67 9.41
C TYR A 112 -6.68 11.05 9.89
N PRO A 113 -7.27 12.16 9.40
CA PRO A 113 -6.76 13.50 9.71
C PRO A 113 -6.90 13.86 11.20
N ASP A 114 -7.86 13.25 11.90
CA ASP A 114 -8.04 13.37 13.34
C ASP A 114 -6.79 12.97 14.12
N GLN A 115 -6.03 11.99 13.67
CA GLN A 115 -4.78 11.56 14.29
C GLN A 115 -3.64 12.61 14.16
N TYR A 116 -3.80 13.60 13.28
CA TYR A 116 -2.76 14.61 12.99
C TYR A 116 -3.14 16.01 13.44
N VAL A 117 -4.42 16.35 13.40
CA VAL A 117 -4.91 17.70 13.72
C VAL A 117 -6.03 17.70 14.76
N GLY A 118 -6.29 16.55 15.42
CA GLY A 118 -7.34 16.39 16.42
C GLY A 118 -8.76 16.51 15.87
N ASP A 119 -9.72 16.77 16.75
CA ASP A 119 -11.14 16.72 16.44
C ASP A 119 -11.71 17.95 15.71
N ASP A 120 -10.87 18.98 15.44
CA ASP A 120 -11.30 20.16 14.68
C ASP A 120 -11.63 19.80 13.23
N ALA A 121 -12.92 19.70 12.93
CA ALA A 121 -13.41 19.38 11.60
C ALA A 121 -12.95 20.38 10.50
N ALA A 122 -12.70 21.65 10.83
CA ALA A 122 -12.19 22.62 9.88
C ALA A 122 -10.71 22.38 9.57
N ALA A 123 -9.90 22.07 10.59
CA ALA A 123 -8.49 21.70 10.42
C ALA A 123 -8.36 20.40 9.62
N GLN A 124 -9.19 19.39 9.91
CA GLN A 124 -9.22 18.15 9.15
C GLN A 124 -9.57 18.36 7.67
N ARG A 125 -10.55 19.21 7.37
CA ARG A 125 -10.88 19.57 5.98
C ARG A 125 -9.71 20.30 5.31
N ARG A 126 -9.12 21.30 5.97
CA ARG A 126 -7.96 22.01 5.43
C ARG A 126 -6.80 21.09 5.13
N LEU A 127 -6.46 20.18 6.04
CA LEU A 127 -5.40 19.19 5.82
C LEU A 127 -5.66 18.36 4.57
N ARG A 128 -6.86 17.78 4.44
CA ARG A 128 -7.23 16.98 3.25
C ARG A 128 -7.12 17.78 1.96
N THR A 129 -7.75 18.97 1.89
CA THR A 129 -7.74 19.78 0.67
C THR A 129 -6.32 20.22 0.28
N THR A 130 -5.48 20.54 1.26
CA THR A 130 -4.07 20.87 1.02
C THR A 130 -3.31 19.69 0.44
N LEU A 131 -3.44 18.50 1.03
CA LEU A 131 -2.78 17.29 0.53
C LEU A 131 -3.30 16.86 -0.84
N GLN A 132 -4.56 17.14 -1.15
CA GLN A 132 -5.19 16.88 -2.45
C GLN A 132 -4.86 17.95 -3.52
N GLY A 133 -3.96 18.89 -3.24
CA GLY A 133 -3.40 19.84 -4.21
C GLY A 133 -4.00 21.25 -4.16
N HIS A 134 -5.01 21.51 -3.35
CA HIS A 134 -5.65 22.82 -3.31
C HIS A 134 -4.89 23.82 -2.43
N GLY A 135 -4.31 24.86 -3.04
CA GLY A 135 -3.63 25.94 -2.38
C GLY A 135 -2.25 25.58 -1.77
N ALA A 136 -1.73 24.38 -2.03
CA ALA A 136 -0.45 23.93 -1.50
C ALA A 136 0.73 24.36 -2.38
N GLN A 137 1.80 24.86 -1.77
CA GLN A 137 3.08 25.11 -2.44
C GLN A 137 4.03 23.91 -2.35
N GLY A 138 3.90 23.07 -1.32
CA GLY A 138 4.74 21.89 -1.08
C GLY A 138 4.33 20.65 -1.89
N MET A 139 4.86 19.52 -1.46
CA MET A 139 4.51 18.20 -2.02
C MET A 139 3.07 17.84 -1.66
N THR A 140 2.31 17.39 -2.66
CA THR A 140 0.91 16.96 -2.53
C THR A 140 0.71 15.60 -3.16
N LEU A 141 -0.41 14.94 -2.89
CA LEU A 141 -0.73 13.64 -3.49
C LEU A 141 -0.67 13.67 -5.03
N PRO A 142 -1.30 14.64 -5.73
CA PRO A 142 -1.18 14.71 -7.19
C PRO A 142 0.27 14.91 -7.68
N LYS A 143 1.06 15.76 -7.00
CA LYS A 143 2.47 15.96 -7.36
C LYS A 143 3.30 14.70 -7.12
N ALA A 144 3.06 13.99 -6.02
CA ALA A 144 3.77 12.75 -5.71
C ALA A 144 3.44 11.65 -6.72
N LEU A 145 2.17 11.54 -7.12
CA LEU A 145 1.75 10.61 -8.17
C LEU A 145 2.34 10.97 -9.54
N GLY A 146 2.39 12.27 -9.89
CA GLY A 146 3.03 12.72 -11.14
C GLY A 146 4.51 12.36 -11.20
N LEU A 147 5.26 12.53 -10.12
CA LEU A 147 6.68 12.12 -10.06
C LEU A 147 6.85 10.60 -10.23
N LEU A 148 5.96 9.80 -9.69
CA LEU A 148 5.98 8.34 -9.91
C LEU A 148 5.57 7.99 -11.34
N ASP A 149 4.57 8.67 -11.91
CA ASP A 149 4.15 8.46 -13.29
C ASP A 149 5.28 8.76 -14.28
N ASP A 150 5.96 9.89 -14.11
CA ASP A 150 7.13 10.27 -14.89
C ASP A 150 8.25 9.21 -14.81
N TRP A 151 8.51 8.70 -13.61
CA TRP A 151 9.53 7.67 -13.42
C TRP A 151 9.14 6.35 -14.09
N TYR A 152 7.89 5.90 -13.93
CA TYR A 152 7.39 4.69 -14.58
C TYR A 152 7.30 4.84 -16.10
N GLY A 153 7.12 6.05 -16.62
CA GLY A 153 7.13 6.33 -18.05
C GLY A 153 8.46 6.00 -18.73
N GLY A 154 9.56 5.96 -17.98
CA GLY A 154 10.88 5.56 -18.47
C GLY A 154 11.06 4.05 -18.68
N ASP A 155 10.26 3.21 -18.02
CA ASP A 155 10.28 1.74 -18.17
C ASP A 155 8.89 1.10 -18.00
N PRO A 156 8.03 1.19 -19.02
CA PRO A 156 6.70 0.61 -18.97
C PRO A 156 6.67 -0.93 -19.02
N THR A 157 7.79 -1.56 -19.39
CA THR A 157 7.89 -3.00 -19.64
C THR A 157 8.76 -3.75 -18.61
N GLY A 158 9.35 -3.04 -17.66
CA GLY A 158 10.25 -3.59 -16.66
C GLY A 158 9.66 -4.74 -15.85
N GLU A 159 10.51 -5.55 -15.26
CA GLU A 159 10.09 -6.63 -14.35
C GLU A 159 9.29 -6.06 -13.18
N ILE A 160 8.36 -6.87 -12.68
CA ILE A 160 7.56 -6.48 -11.51
C ILE A 160 8.42 -6.50 -10.26
N THR A 161 8.41 -5.39 -9.56
CA THR A 161 9.07 -5.21 -8.27
C THR A 161 8.06 -5.12 -7.13
N VAL A 162 8.54 -5.20 -5.90
CA VAL A 162 7.68 -4.95 -4.72
C VAL A 162 7.10 -3.54 -4.72
N LEU A 163 7.79 -2.58 -5.35
CA LEU A 163 7.32 -1.21 -5.48
C LEU A 163 6.08 -1.09 -6.37
N ASP A 164 5.99 -1.89 -7.43
CA ASP A 164 4.82 -1.90 -8.32
C ASP A 164 3.55 -2.31 -7.58
N LEU A 165 3.63 -3.37 -6.78
CA LEU A 165 2.52 -3.86 -5.97
C LEU A 165 2.16 -2.85 -4.87
N TYR A 166 3.16 -2.17 -4.30
CA TYR A 166 2.94 -1.10 -3.33
C TYR A 166 2.16 0.04 -3.96
N VAL A 167 2.65 0.59 -5.07
CA VAL A 167 2.03 1.73 -5.75
C VAL A 167 0.62 1.39 -6.22
N ALA A 168 0.39 0.19 -6.78
CA ALA A 168 -0.94 -0.25 -7.22
C ALA A 168 -1.98 -0.22 -6.09
N CYS A 169 -1.61 -0.67 -4.88
CA CYS A 169 -2.49 -0.56 -3.72
C CYS A 169 -2.78 0.90 -3.34
N LEU A 170 -1.78 1.78 -3.43
CA LEU A 170 -1.99 3.21 -3.15
C LEU A 170 -2.92 3.85 -4.18
N LEU A 171 -2.79 3.51 -5.49
CA LEU A 171 -3.72 3.96 -6.54
C LEU A 171 -5.16 3.53 -6.24
N ARG A 172 -5.34 2.24 -5.88
CA ARG A 172 -6.64 1.72 -5.44
C ARG A 172 -7.23 2.57 -4.33
N TRP A 173 -6.47 2.85 -3.29
CA TRP A 173 -6.97 3.60 -2.14
C TRP A 173 -7.20 5.07 -2.44
N CYS A 174 -6.44 5.70 -3.33
CA CYS A 174 -6.73 7.04 -3.84
C CYS A 174 -8.11 7.10 -4.49
N ALA A 175 -8.48 6.07 -5.23
CA ALA A 175 -9.75 6.03 -5.98
C ALA A 175 -10.97 5.81 -5.08
N ILE A 176 -10.86 5.08 -3.96
CA ILE A 176 -12.02 4.66 -3.17
C ILE A 176 -12.06 5.19 -1.72
N TYR A 177 -10.96 5.71 -1.18
CA TYR A 177 -10.90 6.18 0.22
C TYR A 177 -10.51 7.66 0.36
N PRO A 178 -11.03 8.33 1.39
CA PRO A 178 -12.18 7.96 2.21
C PRO A 178 -13.46 7.94 1.37
N ARG A 179 -14.40 7.08 1.71
CA ARG A 179 -15.67 6.92 0.98
C ARG A 179 -16.35 8.28 0.74
N GLY A 180 -16.68 8.57 -0.53
CA GLY A 180 -17.30 9.82 -0.95
C GLY A 180 -16.36 11.04 -0.96
N ARG A 181 -15.03 10.85 -0.85
CA ARG A 181 -14.03 11.92 -0.81
C ARG A 181 -12.83 11.67 -1.74
N SER A 182 -12.95 10.75 -2.68
CA SER A 182 -11.90 10.39 -3.64
C SER A 182 -11.96 11.16 -4.97
N GLY A 183 -12.95 12.06 -5.18
CA GLY A 183 -13.17 12.77 -6.44
C GLY A 183 -12.03 13.72 -6.88
N TRP A 184 -10.98 13.86 -6.09
CA TRP A 184 -9.75 14.58 -6.46
C TRP A 184 -8.81 13.74 -7.33
N PHE A 185 -8.97 12.42 -7.35
CA PHE A 185 -8.09 11.47 -8.03
C PHE A 185 -8.78 10.89 -9.27
N ASN A 186 -8.04 10.88 -10.37
CA ASN A 186 -8.42 10.19 -11.60
C ASN A 186 -7.19 9.46 -12.14
N LEU A 187 -7.23 8.14 -12.21
CA LEU A 187 -6.11 7.32 -12.67
C LEU A 187 -5.67 7.65 -14.10
N HIS A 188 -6.59 8.11 -14.96
CA HIS A 188 -6.26 8.49 -16.35
C HIS A 188 -5.33 9.71 -16.46
N ASP A 189 -5.19 10.49 -15.40
CA ASP A 189 -4.23 11.61 -15.36
C ASP A 189 -2.78 11.12 -15.21
N TYR A 190 -2.58 9.81 -14.96
CA TYR A 190 -1.28 9.15 -14.73
C TYR A 190 -1.14 7.93 -15.67
N PRO A 191 -0.82 8.13 -16.95
CA PRO A 191 -0.88 7.08 -17.98
C PRO A 191 0.09 5.92 -17.75
N ALA A 192 1.31 6.18 -17.25
CA ALA A 192 2.28 5.13 -16.94
C ALA A 192 1.85 4.27 -15.75
N LEU A 193 1.36 4.90 -14.68
CA LEU A 193 0.78 4.20 -13.52
C LEU A 193 -0.47 3.42 -13.91
N SER A 194 -1.32 3.96 -14.77
CA SER A 194 -2.51 3.28 -15.29
C SER A 194 -2.15 2.02 -16.08
N ALA A 195 -1.18 2.12 -16.98
CA ALA A 195 -0.71 0.99 -17.76
C ALA A 195 -0.10 -0.11 -16.86
N ARG A 196 0.68 0.29 -15.85
CA ARG A 196 1.28 -0.63 -14.88
C ARG A 196 0.21 -1.32 -14.03
N ALA A 197 -0.77 -0.59 -13.54
CA ALA A 197 -1.91 -1.11 -12.78
C ALA A 197 -2.69 -2.16 -13.58
N ALA A 198 -3.01 -1.87 -14.84
CA ALA A 198 -3.70 -2.80 -15.74
C ALA A 198 -2.91 -4.09 -15.98
N ARG A 199 -1.58 -3.97 -16.16
CA ARG A 199 -0.70 -5.13 -16.30
C ARG A 199 -0.71 -6.02 -15.04
N LEU A 200 -0.65 -5.41 -13.86
CA LEU A 200 -0.64 -6.15 -12.59
C LEU A 200 -1.93 -6.95 -12.37
N GLU A 201 -3.08 -6.47 -12.83
CA GLU A 201 -4.36 -7.17 -12.68
C GLU A 201 -4.39 -8.54 -13.35
N THR A 202 -3.49 -8.81 -14.30
CA THR A 202 -3.38 -10.11 -14.95
C THR A 202 -2.57 -11.13 -14.15
N HIS A 203 -1.90 -10.71 -13.08
CA HIS A 203 -1.02 -11.57 -12.28
C HIS A 203 -1.79 -12.46 -11.30
N HIS A 204 -1.28 -13.68 -11.11
CA HIS A 204 -1.88 -14.65 -10.20
C HIS A 204 -1.97 -14.16 -8.76
N ALA A 205 -0.98 -13.39 -8.31
CA ALA A 205 -0.97 -12.78 -6.97
C ALA A 205 -2.17 -11.85 -6.76
N VAL A 206 -2.51 -11.07 -7.78
CA VAL A 206 -3.66 -10.16 -7.73
C VAL A 206 -4.97 -10.96 -7.73
N GLN A 207 -5.08 -12.01 -8.54
CA GLN A 207 -6.26 -12.88 -8.56
C GLN A 207 -6.47 -13.61 -7.22
N ALA A 208 -5.38 -14.08 -6.60
CA ALA A 208 -5.43 -14.67 -5.26
C ALA A 208 -5.91 -13.66 -4.20
N ALA A 209 -5.37 -12.44 -4.22
CA ALA A 209 -5.75 -11.37 -3.30
C ALA A 209 -7.21 -10.88 -3.54
N GLN A 210 -7.68 -10.83 -4.79
CA GLN A 210 -9.08 -10.52 -5.12
C GLN A 210 -10.05 -11.48 -4.40
N THR A 211 -9.74 -12.77 -4.44
CA THR A 211 -10.55 -13.80 -3.76
C THR A 211 -10.43 -13.68 -2.24
N ALA A 212 -9.21 -13.55 -1.73
CA ALA A 212 -8.93 -13.55 -0.29
C ALA A 212 -9.49 -12.32 0.43
N GLU A 213 -9.54 -11.16 -0.23
CA GLU A 213 -9.96 -9.89 0.39
C GLU A 213 -11.20 -9.27 -0.26
N GLY A 214 -11.81 -9.93 -1.24
CA GLY A 214 -13.05 -9.45 -1.88
C GLY A 214 -12.89 -8.15 -2.64
N LEU A 215 -11.76 -7.95 -3.36
CA LEU A 215 -11.38 -6.66 -3.94
C LEU A 215 -12.15 -6.28 -5.21
N GLY A 216 -12.86 -7.24 -5.82
CA GLY A 216 -13.54 -7.07 -7.11
C GLY A 216 -12.62 -7.40 -8.32
N PRO A 217 -13.17 -7.37 -9.55
CA PRO A 217 -12.46 -7.90 -10.74
C PRO A 217 -11.31 -7.02 -11.24
N THR A 218 -11.38 -5.71 -10.99
CA THR A 218 -10.40 -4.71 -11.43
C THR A 218 -9.92 -3.90 -10.23
N PRO A 219 -9.08 -4.51 -9.34
CA PRO A 219 -8.78 -3.93 -8.04
C PRO A 219 -7.98 -2.62 -8.12
N PHE A 220 -7.32 -2.31 -9.23
CA PHE A 220 -6.45 -1.15 -9.38
C PHE A 220 -6.93 -0.16 -10.43
N THR A 221 -7.55 -0.63 -11.53
CA THR A 221 -7.95 0.23 -12.66
C THR A 221 -9.38 0.77 -12.54
N ASP A 222 -10.31 0.00 -11.99
CA ASP A 222 -11.68 0.41 -11.66
C ASP A 222 -12.09 -0.19 -10.29
N PRO A 223 -11.45 0.27 -9.21
CA PRO A 223 -11.59 -0.36 -7.91
C PRO A 223 -12.96 -0.09 -7.28
N ARG A 224 -13.46 -1.10 -6.58
CA ARG A 224 -14.66 -1.03 -5.75
C ARG A 224 -14.31 -1.26 -4.29
N HIS A 225 -15.18 -0.79 -3.40
CA HIS A 225 -15.07 -1.11 -1.98
C HIS A 225 -15.10 -2.64 -1.81
N PRO A 226 -14.20 -3.20 -0.97
CA PRO A 226 -14.10 -4.64 -0.81
C PRO A 226 -15.35 -5.23 -0.17
N THR A 227 -15.60 -6.50 -0.49
CA THR A 227 -16.57 -7.35 0.19
C THR A 227 -15.81 -8.58 0.70
N PRO A 228 -15.03 -8.43 1.78
CA PRO A 228 -14.15 -9.49 2.25
C PRO A 228 -14.94 -10.66 2.84
N PRO A 229 -14.45 -11.90 2.72
CA PRO A 229 -15.07 -13.06 3.35
C PRO A 229 -14.98 -13.05 4.88
N GLU A 230 -14.00 -12.32 5.43
CA GLU A 230 -13.85 -12.10 6.87
C GLU A 230 -13.28 -10.71 7.18
N GLY A 231 -13.60 -10.18 8.35
CA GLY A 231 -13.11 -8.88 8.81
C GLY A 231 -13.73 -7.69 8.09
N SER A 232 -13.08 -6.54 8.21
CA SER A 232 -13.52 -5.27 7.66
C SER A 232 -12.32 -4.44 7.20
N ALA A 233 -12.49 -3.71 6.11
CA ALA A 233 -11.49 -2.75 5.62
C ALA A 233 -11.40 -1.49 6.53
N ASN A 234 -12.45 -1.20 7.29
CA ASN A 234 -12.58 -0.02 8.17
C ASN A 234 -13.01 -0.42 9.57
#